data_a56c8d428f038d47bf260f4c11e6ca02
#
_entry.id   a56c8d428f038d47bf260f4c11e6ca02
#
_cell.length_a   1.000
_cell.length_b   1.000
_cell.length_c   1.000
_cell.angle_alpha   90.00
_cell.angle_beta   90.00
_cell.angle_gamma   90.00
#
_symmetry.space_group_name_H-M   'P 1'
#
loop_
_entity.id
_entity.type
_entity.pdbx_description
1 polymer ?
#
loop_
_entity_poly.entity_id
_entity_poly.type
_entity_poly.pdbx_seq_one_letter_code
_entity_poly.pdbx_strand_id
1 'polypeptide(L)'
;MAEAPAVPLPDHEDATTRHLVRVAGWSVMLLGFVIGLLLLWDQPVQPMRVALNFVAGCIGGTALLLARWRRWTLATHLLVWGVWVSVSLVAARNGGVNGTNLLNYPVIVVLAGWLLGVRATLTLVVLTALLFLG
;
A
#
# COMPACT_ATOMS: atom_id res chain seq x y z
N MET A 1 29.86 -36.29 -10.75
CA MET A 1 28.56 -35.63 -10.83
C MET A 1 28.86 -34.17 -11.08
N ALA A 2 28.65 -33.68 -12.30
CA ALA A 2 28.86 -32.25 -12.62
C ALA A 2 27.63 -31.50 -12.17
N GLU A 3 27.83 -30.52 -11.26
CA GLU A 3 26.82 -29.57 -10.80
C GLU A 3 26.40 -28.72 -11.99
N ALA A 4 25.14 -28.79 -12.38
CA ALA A 4 24.61 -27.97 -13.45
C ALA A 4 24.73 -26.49 -13.05
N PRO A 5 25.25 -25.61 -13.92
CA PRO A 5 25.36 -24.20 -13.59
C PRO A 5 23.95 -23.62 -13.31
N ALA A 6 23.79 -22.99 -12.16
CA ALA A 6 22.56 -22.28 -11.78
C ALA A 6 22.28 -21.24 -12.87
N VAL A 7 21.17 -21.40 -13.58
CA VAL A 7 20.70 -20.42 -14.57
C VAL A 7 20.34 -19.14 -13.78
N PRO A 8 21.00 -18.00 -14.02
CA PRO A 8 20.63 -16.76 -13.36
C PRO A 8 19.22 -16.39 -13.81
N LEU A 9 18.30 -16.27 -12.85
CA LEU A 9 16.96 -15.78 -13.09
C LEU A 9 17.04 -14.37 -13.70
N PRO A 10 16.23 -14.06 -14.71
CA PRO A 10 16.39 -12.83 -15.49
C PRO A 10 16.16 -11.58 -14.65
N ASP A 11 17.05 -10.59 -14.78
CA ASP A 11 17.00 -9.25 -14.16
C ASP A 11 15.71 -8.46 -14.45
N HIS A 12 14.84 -8.98 -15.28
CA HIS A 12 13.58 -8.36 -15.69
C HIS A 12 12.55 -8.29 -14.56
N GLU A 13 12.50 -9.29 -13.69
CA GLU A 13 11.55 -9.32 -12.54
C GLU A 13 11.87 -8.21 -11.55
N ASP A 14 13.14 -7.98 -11.29
CA ASP A 14 13.61 -6.91 -10.41
C ASP A 14 13.32 -5.51 -10.97
N ALA A 15 13.48 -5.30 -12.29
CA ALA A 15 13.21 -4.02 -12.93
C ALA A 15 11.72 -3.66 -12.88
N THR A 16 10.84 -4.63 -13.12
CA THR A 16 9.38 -4.45 -13.06
C THR A 16 8.92 -4.11 -11.66
N THR A 17 9.41 -4.84 -10.65
CA THR A 17 9.09 -4.59 -9.24
C THR A 17 9.53 -3.20 -8.82
N ARG A 18 10.73 -2.75 -9.21
CA ARG A 18 11.23 -1.40 -8.91
C ARG A 18 10.38 -0.31 -9.56
N HIS A 19 9.94 -0.52 -10.78
CA HIS A 19 9.05 0.42 -11.47
C HIS A 19 7.69 0.50 -10.75
N LEU A 20 7.10 -0.64 -10.40
CA LEU A 20 5.83 -0.72 -9.68
C LEU A 20 5.89 -0.02 -8.31
N VAL A 21 6.94 -0.24 -7.52
CA VAL A 21 7.11 0.42 -6.23
C VAL A 21 7.19 1.94 -6.39
N ARG A 22 7.88 2.44 -7.43
CA ARG A 22 7.94 3.87 -7.72
C ARG A 22 6.59 4.42 -8.12
N VAL A 23 5.91 3.78 -9.06
CA VAL A 23 4.59 4.23 -9.54
C VAL A 23 3.58 4.20 -8.40
N ALA A 24 3.52 3.10 -7.63
CA ALA A 24 2.62 2.99 -6.48
C ALA A 24 2.95 4.02 -5.39
N GLY A 25 4.23 4.22 -5.07
CA GLY A 25 4.67 5.23 -4.09
C GLY A 25 4.27 6.64 -4.50
N TRP A 26 4.49 7.03 -5.75
CA TRP A 26 4.04 8.31 -6.29
C TRP A 26 2.52 8.46 -6.26
N SER A 27 1.79 7.42 -6.67
CA SER A 27 0.32 7.43 -6.65
C SER A 27 -0.22 7.61 -5.24
N VAL A 28 0.28 6.85 -4.26
CA VAL A 28 -0.15 6.97 -2.86
C VAL A 28 0.19 8.34 -2.29
N MET A 29 1.39 8.86 -2.58
CA MET A 29 1.81 10.18 -2.12
C MET A 29 0.91 11.27 -2.71
N LEU A 30 0.75 11.31 -4.02
CA LEU A 30 -0.06 12.34 -4.69
C LEU A 30 -1.52 12.27 -4.27
N LEU A 31 -2.13 11.07 -4.29
CA LEU A 31 -3.52 10.90 -3.88
C LEU A 31 -3.73 11.28 -2.41
N GLY A 32 -2.84 10.87 -1.52
CA GLY A 32 -2.92 11.20 -0.11
C GLY A 32 -2.90 12.72 0.14
N PHE A 33 -1.98 13.44 -0.51
CA PHE A 33 -1.89 14.90 -0.37
C PHE A 33 -3.04 15.62 -1.08
N VAL A 34 -3.38 15.24 -2.31
CA VAL A 34 -4.46 15.89 -3.07
C VAL A 34 -5.80 15.70 -2.38
N ILE A 35 -6.13 14.47 -1.98
CA ILE A 35 -7.39 14.20 -1.26
C ILE A 35 -7.37 14.90 0.10
N GLY A 36 -6.24 14.88 0.81
CA GLY A 36 -6.10 15.60 2.09
C GLY A 36 -6.38 17.10 1.94
N LEU A 37 -5.86 17.75 0.89
CA LEU A 37 -6.11 19.15 0.59
C LEU A 37 -7.57 19.42 0.19
N LEU A 38 -8.17 18.55 -0.63
CA LEU A 38 -9.57 18.69 -1.02
C LEU A 38 -10.51 18.57 0.19
N LEU A 39 -10.21 17.68 1.13
CA LEU A 39 -10.99 17.52 2.36
C LEU A 39 -10.88 18.73 3.31
N LEU A 40 -9.85 19.55 3.19
CA LEU A 40 -9.77 20.82 3.92
C LEU A 40 -10.77 21.86 3.40
N TRP A 41 -11.16 21.73 2.13
CA TRP A 41 -12.14 22.63 1.51
C TRP A 41 -13.59 22.21 1.77
N ASP A 42 -13.79 20.95 2.16
CA ASP A 42 -15.13 20.40 2.42
C ASP A 42 -15.62 20.82 3.82
N GLN A 43 -16.85 21.33 3.88
CA GLN A 43 -17.46 21.77 5.14
C GLN A 43 -18.62 20.84 5.54
N PRO A 44 -18.63 20.30 6.77
CA PRO A 44 -17.71 20.52 7.89
C PRO A 44 -16.41 19.71 7.80
N VAL A 45 -15.28 20.37 8.04
CA VAL A 45 -13.95 19.73 8.02
C VAL A 45 -13.90 18.59 9.02
N GLN A 46 -13.57 17.39 8.54
CA GLN A 46 -13.36 16.22 9.39
C GLN A 46 -11.84 16.01 9.63
N PRO A 47 -11.27 16.54 10.73
CA PRO A 47 -9.82 16.63 10.91
C PRO A 47 -9.14 15.26 10.87
N MET A 48 -9.83 14.23 11.33
CA MET A 48 -9.29 12.87 11.33
C MET A 48 -9.14 12.29 9.91
N ARG A 49 -10.10 12.55 9.01
CA ARG A 49 -10.02 12.13 7.61
C ARG A 49 -8.88 12.82 6.90
N VAL A 50 -8.74 14.11 7.13
CA VAL A 50 -7.63 14.92 6.60
C VAL A 50 -6.30 14.36 7.09
N ALA A 51 -6.13 14.14 8.38
CA ALA A 51 -4.92 13.60 8.97
C ALA A 51 -4.55 12.22 8.40
N LEU A 52 -5.51 11.30 8.27
CA LEU A 52 -5.26 9.97 7.71
C LEU A 52 -4.80 10.00 6.25
N ASN A 53 -5.34 10.92 5.44
CA ASN A 53 -4.89 11.09 4.05
C ASN A 53 -3.47 11.66 3.99
N PHE A 54 -3.12 12.61 4.84
CA PHE A 54 -1.74 13.11 4.93
C PHE A 54 -0.77 12.02 5.41
N VAL A 55 -1.17 11.19 6.37
CA VAL A 55 -0.37 10.03 6.82
C VAL A 55 -0.14 9.06 5.66
N ALA A 56 -1.17 8.74 4.88
CA ALA A 56 -1.03 7.89 3.69
C ALA A 56 -0.06 8.52 2.67
N GLY A 57 -0.16 9.83 2.44
CA GLY A 57 0.79 10.57 1.59
C GLY A 57 2.23 10.48 2.09
N CYS A 58 2.44 10.62 3.41
CA CYS A 58 3.75 10.47 4.04
C CYS A 58 4.31 9.04 3.90
N ILE A 59 3.45 8.02 4.01
CA ILE A 59 3.85 6.61 3.78
C ILE A 59 4.36 6.45 2.35
N GLY A 60 3.64 6.97 1.35
CA GLY A 60 4.08 6.95 -0.05
C GLY A 60 5.43 7.66 -0.25
N GLY A 61 5.59 8.86 0.31
CA GLY A 61 6.84 9.62 0.27
C GLY A 61 8.01 8.91 0.93
N THR A 62 7.80 8.30 2.11
CA THR A 62 8.83 7.53 2.82
C THR A 62 9.22 6.28 2.04
N ALA A 63 8.26 5.59 1.42
CA ALA A 63 8.53 4.44 0.56
C ALA A 63 9.39 4.83 -0.64
N LEU A 64 9.13 5.98 -1.28
CA LEU A 64 9.96 6.52 -2.37
C LEU A 64 11.37 6.85 -1.90
N LEU A 65 11.53 7.42 -0.70
CA LEU A 65 12.83 7.72 -0.11
C LEU A 65 13.63 6.44 0.17
N LEU A 66 12.98 5.41 0.73
CA LEU A 66 13.60 4.09 0.94
C LEU A 66 13.99 3.42 -0.40
N ALA A 67 13.16 3.55 -1.42
CA ALA A 67 13.46 3.08 -2.76
C ALA A 67 14.67 3.81 -3.37
N ARG A 68 14.82 5.12 -3.13
CA ARG A 68 16.00 5.89 -3.51
C ARG A 68 17.28 5.40 -2.82
N TRP A 69 17.18 4.99 -1.55
CA TRP A 69 18.29 4.40 -0.79
C TRP A 69 18.53 2.91 -1.10
N ARG A 70 17.95 2.41 -2.18
CA ARG A 70 18.05 1.00 -2.62
C ARG A 70 17.52 -0.02 -1.61
N ARG A 71 16.74 0.38 -0.62
CA ARG A 71 16.08 -0.50 0.36
C ARG A 71 14.70 -0.93 -0.14
N TRP A 72 14.68 -1.60 -1.28
CA TRP A 72 13.44 -1.98 -1.99
C TRP A 72 12.49 -2.82 -1.15
N THR A 73 13.03 -3.82 -0.43
CA THR A 73 12.22 -4.71 0.42
C THR A 73 11.49 -3.91 1.51
N LEU A 74 12.18 -2.98 2.19
CA LEU A 74 11.56 -2.13 3.19
C LEU A 74 10.53 -1.18 2.59
N ALA A 75 10.83 -0.60 1.42
CA ALA A 75 9.90 0.27 0.70
C ALA A 75 8.60 -0.48 0.34
N THR A 76 8.71 -1.70 -0.14
CA THR A 76 7.59 -2.55 -0.51
C THR A 76 6.72 -2.91 0.69
N HIS A 77 7.34 -3.36 1.78
CA HIS A 77 6.62 -3.68 3.02
C HIS A 77 5.92 -2.45 3.60
N LEU A 78 6.64 -1.32 3.69
CA LEU A 78 6.07 -0.07 4.20
C LEU A 78 4.86 0.37 3.36
N LEU A 79 4.96 0.28 2.04
CA LEU A 79 3.91 0.72 1.13
C LEU A 79 2.67 -0.16 1.29
N VAL A 80 2.81 -1.48 1.24
CA VAL A 80 1.69 -2.41 1.32
C VAL A 80 1.03 -2.37 2.70
N TRP A 81 1.81 -2.53 3.77
CA TRP A 81 1.28 -2.55 5.13
C TRP A 81 0.79 -1.17 5.58
N GLY A 82 1.51 -0.11 5.23
CA GLY A 82 1.14 1.25 5.58
C GLY A 82 -0.17 1.68 4.93
N VAL A 83 -0.36 1.38 3.64
CA VAL A 83 -1.62 1.67 2.94
C VAL A 83 -2.75 0.82 3.52
N TRP A 84 -2.52 -0.48 3.78
CA TRP A 84 -3.53 -1.35 4.37
C TRP A 84 -4.00 -0.84 5.75
N VAL A 85 -3.08 -0.49 6.64
CA VAL A 85 -3.41 0.07 7.95
C VAL A 85 -4.20 1.38 7.81
N SER A 86 -3.76 2.28 6.93
CA SER A 86 -4.43 3.56 6.70
C SER A 86 -5.87 3.36 6.21
N VAL A 87 -6.09 2.48 5.22
CA VAL A 87 -7.43 2.17 4.70
C VAL A 87 -8.28 1.49 5.78
N SER A 88 -7.71 0.57 6.56
CA SER A 88 -8.41 -0.12 7.64
C SER A 88 -8.87 0.82 8.75
N LEU A 89 -8.04 1.79 9.14
CA LEU A 89 -8.40 2.83 10.12
C LEU A 89 -9.54 3.73 9.59
N VAL A 90 -9.49 4.09 8.31
CA VAL A 90 -10.56 4.87 7.68
C VAL A 90 -11.85 4.05 7.62
N ALA A 91 -11.77 2.78 7.24
CA ALA A 91 -12.93 1.89 7.15
C ALA A 91 -13.59 1.67 8.53
N ALA A 92 -12.80 1.39 9.56
CA ALA A 92 -13.30 1.19 10.92
C ALA A 92 -14.06 2.42 11.48
N ARG A 93 -13.65 3.63 11.05
CA ARG A 93 -14.29 4.88 11.50
C ARG A 93 -15.51 5.30 10.67
N ASN A 94 -15.61 4.84 9.42
CA ASN A 94 -16.66 5.26 8.48
C ASN A 94 -17.78 4.23 8.30
N GLY A 95 -18.05 3.42 9.30
CA GLY A 95 -19.14 2.43 9.27
C GLY A 95 -18.73 1.06 8.73
N GLY A 96 -17.44 0.75 8.73
CA GLY A 96 -16.94 -0.59 8.43
C GLY A 96 -17.27 -1.07 7.00
N VAL A 97 -17.98 -2.18 6.92
CA VAL A 97 -18.32 -2.88 5.65
C VAL A 97 -19.20 -2.04 4.70
N ASN A 98 -19.97 -1.10 5.22
CA ASN A 98 -20.90 -0.28 4.43
C ASN A 98 -20.23 0.95 3.78
N GLY A 99 -18.94 1.16 4.01
CA GLY A 99 -18.21 2.30 3.46
C GLY A 99 -17.69 2.05 2.04
N THR A 100 -17.65 3.10 1.22
CA THR A 100 -17.03 3.09 -0.12
C THR A 100 -15.55 2.65 -0.11
N ASN A 101 -14.91 2.66 1.06
CA ASN A 101 -13.51 2.25 1.24
C ASN A 101 -13.28 0.75 1.02
N LEU A 102 -14.35 -0.07 1.02
CA LEU A 102 -14.26 -1.50 0.75
C LEU A 102 -13.63 -1.80 -0.63
N LEU A 103 -13.86 -0.91 -1.59
CA LEU A 103 -13.32 -1.04 -2.95
C LEU A 103 -11.78 -0.92 -3.02
N ASN A 104 -11.15 -0.37 -1.99
CA ASN A 104 -9.70 -0.23 -1.94
C ASN A 104 -8.97 -1.53 -1.56
N TYR A 105 -9.65 -2.46 -0.85
CA TYR A 105 -9.02 -3.71 -0.41
C TYR A 105 -8.59 -4.64 -1.54
N PRO A 106 -9.40 -4.89 -2.60
CA PRO A 106 -8.95 -5.67 -3.75
C PRO A 106 -7.68 -5.12 -4.40
N VAL A 107 -7.57 -3.79 -4.50
CA VAL A 107 -6.38 -3.14 -5.06
C VAL A 107 -5.15 -3.40 -4.19
N ILE A 108 -5.30 -3.29 -2.86
CA ILE A 108 -4.20 -3.56 -1.91
C ILE A 108 -3.80 -5.03 -1.96
N VAL A 109 -4.76 -5.95 -2.04
CA VAL A 109 -4.51 -7.39 -2.14
C VAL A 109 -3.75 -7.74 -3.43
N VAL A 110 -4.14 -7.16 -4.56
CA VAL A 110 -3.44 -7.35 -5.84
C VAL A 110 -2.01 -6.79 -5.77
N LEU A 111 -1.84 -5.59 -5.25
CA LEU A 111 -0.52 -4.99 -5.06
C LEU A 111 0.36 -5.83 -4.12
N ALA A 112 -0.21 -6.35 -3.03
CA ALA A 112 0.50 -7.24 -2.11
C ALA A 112 0.95 -8.53 -2.80
N GLY A 113 0.07 -9.12 -3.63
CA GLY A 113 0.38 -10.32 -4.41
C GLY A 113 1.56 -10.12 -5.35
N TRP A 114 1.60 -8.98 -6.02
CA TRP A 114 2.65 -8.64 -6.96
C TRP A 114 3.97 -8.24 -6.28
N LEU A 115 3.91 -7.51 -5.18
CA LEU A 115 5.07 -6.94 -4.52
C LEU A 115 5.68 -7.85 -3.43
N LEU A 116 4.85 -8.55 -2.68
CA LEU A 116 5.26 -9.34 -1.51
C LEU A 116 5.01 -10.84 -1.70
N GLY A 117 4.27 -11.23 -2.73
CA GLY A 117 3.96 -12.62 -3.04
C GLY A 117 2.77 -13.19 -2.26
N VAL A 118 2.47 -14.46 -2.54
CA VAL A 118 1.25 -15.15 -2.09
C VAL A 118 1.08 -15.20 -0.57
N ARG A 119 2.17 -15.37 0.19
CA ARG A 119 2.10 -15.46 1.66
C ARG A 119 1.61 -14.17 2.30
N ALA A 120 2.13 -13.02 1.85
CA ALA A 120 1.71 -11.72 2.36
C ALA A 120 0.26 -11.42 1.95
N THR A 121 -0.12 -11.78 0.74
CA THR A 121 -1.50 -11.66 0.24
C THR A 121 -2.47 -12.44 1.10
N LEU A 122 -2.20 -13.71 1.39
CA LEU A 122 -3.04 -14.53 2.26
C LEU A 122 -3.16 -13.92 3.66
N THR A 123 -2.06 -13.45 4.22
CA THR A 123 -2.07 -12.78 5.53
C THR A 123 -2.96 -11.54 5.53
N LEU A 124 -2.86 -10.70 4.49
CA LEU A 124 -3.70 -9.51 4.35
C LEU A 124 -5.18 -9.86 4.17
N VAL A 125 -5.49 -10.87 3.37
CA VAL A 125 -6.88 -11.34 3.19
C VAL A 125 -7.47 -11.84 4.51
N VAL A 126 -6.73 -12.65 5.26
CA VAL A 126 -7.17 -13.16 6.56
C VAL A 126 -7.36 -12.02 7.56
N LEU A 127 -6.41 -11.10 7.67
CA LEU A 127 -6.52 -9.93 8.55
C LEU A 127 -7.71 -9.03 8.17
N THR A 128 -7.93 -8.84 6.87
CA THR A 128 -9.08 -8.06 6.38
C THR A 128 -10.38 -8.76 6.73
N ALA A 129 -10.47 -10.08 6.53
CA ALA A 129 -11.65 -10.85 6.91
C ALA A 129 -11.92 -10.79 8.42
N LEU A 130 -10.90 -10.93 9.26
CA LEU A 130 -11.03 -10.80 10.72
C LEU A 130 -11.48 -9.38 11.14
N LEU A 131 -11.00 -8.35 10.45
CA LEU A 131 -11.41 -6.97 10.72
C LEU A 131 -12.91 -6.73 10.45
N PHE A 132 -13.48 -7.45 9.47
CA PHE A 132 -14.89 -7.29 9.09
C PHE A 132 -15.84 -8.25 9.79
N LEU A 133 -15.32 -9.33 10.41
CA LEU A 133 -16.12 -10.31 11.17
C LEU A 133 -16.21 -9.95 12.65
N GLY A 134 -15.30 -9.11 13.16
CA GLY A 134 -15.30 -8.65 14.56
C GLY A 134 -15.96 -7.29 14.70
#